data_c327bd22b2c0bc3ba1e476f1803b10f6
#
_entry.id   c327bd22b2c0bc3ba1e476f1803b10f6
#
_cell.length_a   1.000
_cell.length_b   1.000
_cell.length_c   1.000
_cell.angle_alpha   90.00
_cell.angle_beta   90.00
_cell.angle_gamma   90.00
#
_symmetry.space_group_name_H-M   'P 1'
#
loop_
_entity.id
_entity.type
_entity.pdbx_description
1 polymer ?
#
loop_
_entity_poly.entity_id
_entity_poly.type
_entity_poly.pdbx_seq_one_letter_code
_entity_poly.pdbx_strand_id
1 'polypeptide(L)'
;MIRASFSDRHPAGMIAIACVALLVATIFSYYQTTQWNPEMRFWKAAAVAKSEWMDSLRKSEETPVIICLGGSATGFGIDAEYADRELGCRLVNFGLHAGMGADALTGFALSKAKKGDTLLVMLEPELLTDSEMEAALGVQFSHAIGEREILNWNGATSSFHL
;
A
#
# COMPACT_ATOMS: atom_id res chain seq x y z
N MET A 1 -42.42 -48.70 13.55
CA MET A 1 -41.11 -48.53 12.89
C MET A 1 -41.24 -47.36 11.90
N ILE A 2 -40.96 -46.12 12.34
CA ILE A 2 -41.11 -44.90 11.52
C ILE A 2 -39.75 -44.66 10.89
N ARG A 3 -39.61 -44.95 9.59
CA ARG A 3 -38.48 -44.49 8.79
C ARG A 3 -38.72 -43.01 8.48
N ALA A 4 -38.11 -42.12 9.22
CA ALA A 4 -38.02 -40.74 8.82
C ALA A 4 -37.18 -40.66 7.52
N SER A 5 -37.87 -40.32 6.43
CA SER A 5 -37.24 -40.04 5.15
C SER A 5 -36.35 -38.81 5.28
N PHE A 6 -35.05 -38.98 5.17
CA PHE A 6 -34.02 -37.91 5.20
C PHE A 6 -33.93 -37.17 3.87
N SER A 7 -34.92 -37.32 2.98
CA SER A 7 -34.87 -36.98 1.55
C SER A 7 -35.36 -35.59 1.16
N ASP A 8 -35.92 -34.80 2.08
CA ASP A 8 -36.54 -33.51 1.69
C ASP A 8 -35.84 -32.26 2.29
N ARG A 9 -34.55 -32.33 2.48
CA ARG A 9 -33.78 -31.11 2.76
C ARG A 9 -33.61 -30.35 1.44
N HIS A 10 -34.35 -29.25 1.27
CA HIS A 10 -34.35 -28.42 0.09
C HIS A 10 -32.91 -28.04 -0.28
N PRO A 11 -32.30 -28.53 -1.36
CA PRO A 11 -30.94 -28.25 -1.73
C PRO A 11 -30.68 -26.75 -1.92
N ALA A 12 -31.72 -26.00 -2.34
CA ALA A 12 -31.67 -24.55 -2.47
C ALA A 12 -31.41 -23.85 -1.12
N GLY A 13 -31.98 -24.31 -0.02
CA GLY A 13 -31.72 -23.73 1.30
C GLY A 13 -30.28 -23.95 1.77
N MET A 14 -29.73 -25.16 1.54
CA MET A 14 -28.34 -25.45 1.87
C MET A 14 -27.36 -24.62 1.03
N ILE A 15 -27.63 -24.44 -0.26
CA ILE A 15 -26.84 -23.58 -1.15
C ILE A 15 -26.87 -22.12 -0.66
N ALA A 16 -28.05 -21.60 -0.32
CA ALA A 16 -28.18 -20.25 0.21
C ALA A 16 -27.38 -20.03 1.48
N ILE A 17 -27.45 -20.96 2.43
CA ILE A 17 -26.65 -20.90 3.69
C ILE A 17 -25.14 -20.93 3.37
N ALA A 18 -24.71 -21.80 2.46
CA ALA A 18 -23.31 -21.88 2.05
C ALA A 18 -22.83 -20.57 1.41
N CYS A 19 -23.64 -19.96 0.54
CA CYS A 19 -23.31 -18.68 -0.08
C CYS A 19 -23.21 -17.55 0.96
N VAL A 20 -24.12 -17.49 1.92
CA VAL A 20 -24.07 -16.49 3.01
C VAL A 20 -22.83 -16.72 3.89
N ALA A 21 -22.53 -17.96 4.25
CA ALA A 21 -21.34 -18.28 5.04
C ALA A 21 -20.05 -17.88 4.31
N LEU A 22 -19.96 -18.16 3.01
CA LEU A 22 -18.82 -17.78 2.18
C LEU A 22 -18.68 -16.24 2.11
N LEU A 23 -19.78 -15.52 1.91
CA LEU A 23 -19.77 -14.05 1.88
C LEU A 23 -19.28 -13.48 3.22
N VAL A 24 -19.80 -13.97 4.33
CA VAL A 24 -19.37 -13.53 5.67
C VAL A 24 -17.89 -13.83 5.90
N ALA A 25 -17.43 -15.04 5.53
CA ALA A 25 -16.03 -15.42 5.64
C ALA A 25 -15.13 -14.53 4.78
N THR A 26 -15.55 -14.19 3.57
CA THR A 26 -14.79 -13.29 2.67
C THR A 26 -14.69 -11.89 3.25
N ILE A 27 -15.80 -11.33 3.73
CA ILE A 27 -15.83 -10.00 4.38
C ILE A 27 -14.94 -10.01 5.63
N PHE A 28 -15.06 -11.01 6.47
CA PHE A 28 -14.25 -11.15 7.68
C PHE A 28 -12.76 -11.25 7.35
N SER A 29 -12.39 -12.08 6.36
CA SER A 29 -11.01 -12.23 5.90
C SER A 29 -10.45 -10.91 5.36
N TYR A 30 -11.24 -10.16 4.59
CA TYR A 30 -10.85 -8.85 4.10
C TYR A 30 -10.51 -7.88 5.25
N TYR A 31 -11.38 -7.77 6.26
CA TYR A 31 -11.11 -6.90 7.41
C TYR A 31 -9.92 -7.37 8.24
N GLN A 32 -9.76 -8.68 8.42
CA GLN A 32 -8.62 -9.24 9.14
C GLN A 32 -7.30 -8.89 8.46
N THR A 33 -7.24 -8.98 7.15
CA THR A 33 -5.98 -8.74 6.41
C THR A 33 -5.67 -7.27 6.21
N THR A 34 -6.68 -6.40 6.08
CA THR A 34 -6.46 -4.99 5.71
C THR A 34 -6.58 -4.02 6.88
N GLN A 35 -7.58 -4.19 7.76
CA GLN A 35 -7.88 -3.22 8.82
C GLN A 35 -7.44 -3.66 10.21
N TRP A 36 -7.50 -4.96 10.49
CA TRP A 36 -7.18 -5.49 11.82
C TRP A 36 -5.77 -6.07 11.93
N ASN A 37 -5.11 -6.32 10.80
CA ASN A 37 -3.72 -6.73 10.79
C ASN A 37 -2.83 -5.63 11.42
N PRO A 38 -2.11 -5.92 12.53
CA PRO A 38 -1.27 -4.92 13.20
C PRO A 38 -0.18 -4.35 12.30
N GLU A 39 0.39 -5.18 11.42
CA GLU A 39 1.41 -4.77 10.46
C GLU A 39 0.84 -3.76 9.46
N MET A 40 -0.33 -4.05 8.88
CA MET A 40 -1.00 -3.12 7.98
C MET A 40 -1.37 -1.80 8.66
N ARG A 41 -1.80 -1.87 9.91
CA ARG A 41 -2.10 -0.66 10.70
C ARG A 41 -0.86 0.19 10.93
N PHE A 42 0.27 -0.45 11.24
CA PHE A 42 1.55 0.24 11.43
C PHE A 42 1.98 0.94 10.13
N TRP A 43 2.03 0.22 9.02
CA TRP A 43 2.48 0.79 7.75
C TRP A 43 1.52 1.84 7.19
N LYS A 44 0.22 1.66 7.39
CA LYS A 44 -0.77 2.71 7.09
C LYS A 44 -0.52 3.98 7.90
N ALA A 45 -0.31 3.85 9.21
CA ALA A 45 -0.01 4.99 10.07
C ALA A 45 1.29 5.68 9.65
N ALA A 46 2.34 4.90 9.32
CA ALA A 46 3.59 5.42 8.82
C ALA A 46 3.41 6.19 7.50
N ALA A 47 2.65 5.63 6.56
CA ALA A 47 2.37 6.27 5.28
C ALA A 47 1.61 7.60 5.45
N VAL A 48 0.61 7.62 6.33
CA VAL A 48 -0.14 8.84 6.66
C VAL A 48 0.77 9.90 7.28
N ALA A 49 1.55 9.55 8.30
CA ALA A 49 2.46 10.47 8.97
C ALA A 49 3.51 11.06 8.01
N LYS A 50 4.07 10.23 7.10
CA LYS A 50 5.01 10.67 6.07
C LYS A 50 4.36 11.61 5.05
N SER A 51 3.11 11.36 4.69
CA SER A 51 2.35 12.24 3.79
C SER A 51 2.06 13.59 4.46
N GLU A 52 1.63 13.58 5.73
CA GLU A 52 1.40 14.79 6.51
C GLU A 52 2.68 15.61 6.70
N TRP A 53 3.80 14.94 6.96
CA TRP A 53 5.12 15.57 7.01
C TRP A 53 5.46 16.27 5.71
N MET A 54 5.28 15.59 4.57
CA MET A 54 5.51 16.18 3.26
C MET A 54 4.64 17.42 3.03
N ASP A 55 3.35 17.34 3.37
CA ASP A 55 2.45 18.49 3.23
C ASP A 55 2.89 19.67 4.09
N SER A 56 3.46 19.42 5.27
CA SER A 56 4.01 20.46 6.14
C SER A 56 5.25 21.14 5.57
N LEU A 57 6.07 20.39 4.82
CA LEU A 57 7.27 20.94 4.14
C LEU A 57 6.89 21.75 2.89
N ARG A 58 5.75 21.50 2.29
CA ARG A 58 5.23 22.25 1.14
C ARG A 58 4.59 23.53 1.63
N LYS A 59 5.35 24.62 1.60
CA LYS A 59 4.85 25.98 1.94
C LYS A 59 3.83 26.49 0.93
N SER A 60 3.86 25.96 -0.29
CA SER A 60 2.91 26.21 -1.39
C SER A 60 2.83 24.96 -2.27
N GLU A 61 1.81 24.86 -3.11
CA GLU A 61 1.68 23.79 -4.10
C GLU A 61 2.89 23.69 -5.05
N GLU A 62 3.57 24.79 -5.31
CA GLU A 62 4.72 24.87 -6.19
C GLU A 62 6.07 24.62 -5.48
N THR A 63 6.06 24.40 -4.16
CA THR A 63 7.29 24.16 -3.41
C THR A 63 7.76 22.72 -3.63
N PRO A 64 8.86 22.47 -4.38
CA PRO A 64 9.32 21.13 -4.66
C PRO A 64 9.93 20.48 -3.42
N VAL A 65 9.80 19.15 -3.34
CA VAL A 65 10.39 18.30 -2.30
C VAL A 65 11.20 17.16 -2.95
N ILE A 66 12.08 16.56 -2.16
CA ILE A 66 12.78 15.34 -2.54
C ILE A 66 12.07 14.19 -1.85
N ILE A 67 11.47 13.29 -2.62
CA ILE A 67 10.78 12.10 -2.12
C ILE A 67 11.76 10.92 -2.21
N CYS A 68 12.22 10.42 -1.06
CA CYS A 68 13.07 9.25 -0.98
C CYS A 68 12.19 8.02 -0.79
N LEU A 69 12.09 7.15 -1.81
CA LEU A 69 11.28 5.94 -1.78
C LEU A 69 12.15 4.69 -1.71
N GLY A 70 11.69 3.67 -0.99
CA GLY A 70 12.36 2.40 -0.82
C GLY A 70 11.65 1.53 0.21
N GLY A 71 12.28 0.41 0.56
CA GLY A 71 11.79 -0.47 1.59
C GLY A 71 12.16 -0.03 3.01
N SER A 72 12.21 -0.99 3.93
CA SER A 72 12.49 -0.72 5.34
C SER A 72 13.91 -0.18 5.59
N ALA A 73 14.89 -0.56 4.78
CA ALA A 73 16.24 -0.01 4.87
C ALA A 73 16.25 1.51 4.65
N THR A 74 15.50 2.00 3.67
CA THR A 74 15.28 3.43 3.44
C THR A 74 14.48 4.04 4.59
N GLY A 75 13.40 3.36 5.00
CA GLY A 75 12.49 3.84 6.04
C GLY A 75 13.16 4.13 7.37
N PHE A 76 14.10 3.29 7.78
CA PHE A 76 14.85 3.41 9.04
C PHE A 76 16.24 4.00 8.87
N GLY A 77 16.80 4.02 7.66
CA GLY A 77 18.18 4.48 7.40
C GLY A 77 18.30 5.96 7.05
N ILE A 78 17.22 6.61 6.65
CA ILE A 78 17.23 8.02 6.23
C ILE A 78 16.57 8.90 7.30
N ASP A 79 17.36 9.80 7.87
CA ASP A 79 16.87 10.87 8.76
C ASP A 79 16.52 12.11 7.92
N ALA A 80 15.24 12.23 7.59
CA ALA A 80 14.73 13.31 6.76
C ALA A 80 14.77 14.67 7.48
N GLU A 81 14.57 14.68 8.81
CA GLU A 81 14.63 15.90 9.61
C GLU A 81 16.07 16.43 9.70
N TYR A 82 17.04 15.52 9.85
CA TYR A 82 18.45 15.89 9.78
C TYR A 82 18.83 16.48 8.42
N ALA A 83 18.36 15.86 7.33
CA ALA A 83 18.64 16.36 5.98
C ALA A 83 18.03 17.76 5.75
N ASP A 84 16.82 18.02 6.21
CA ASP A 84 16.20 19.34 6.11
C ASP A 84 16.99 20.38 6.90
N ARG A 85 17.37 20.07 8.14
CA ARG A 85 18.07 20.99 9.05
C ARG A 85 19.50 21.28 8.60
N GLU A 86 20.27 20.25 8.25
CA GLU A 86 21.71 20.40 8.02
C GLU A 86 22.07 20.67 6.55
N LEU A 87 21.25 20.18 5.62
CA LEU A 87 21.52 20.28 4.19
C LEU A 87 20.56 21.25 3.49
N GLY A 88 19.52 21.72 4.17
CA GLY A 88 18.48 22.54 3.57
C GLY A 88 17.67 21.81 2.50
N CYS A 89 17.69 20.47 2.53
CA CYS A 89 16.97 19.63 1.59
C CYS A 89 15.58 19.30 2.15
N ARG A 90 14.55 19.78 1.49
CA ARG A 90 13.16 19.36 1.84
C ARG A 90 12.95 17.91 1.44
N LEU A 91 13.54 17.00 2.22
CA LEU A 91 13.52 15.57 1.98
C LEU A 91 12.38 14.93 2.75
N VAL A 92 11.62 14.07 2.09
CA VAL A 92 10.58 13.23 2.69
C VAL A 92 10.99 11.77 2.55
N ASN A 93 11.09 11.07 3.66
CA ASN A 93 11.41 9.66 3.67
C ASN A 93 10.12 8.84 3.49
N PHE A 94 9.86 8.35 2.26
CA PHE A 94 8.76 7.44 1.93
C PHE A 94 9.19 5.97 1.91
N GLY A 95 10.29 5.62 2.59
CA GLY A 95 10.64 4.23 2.84
C GLY A 95 9.58 3.53 3.68
N LEU A 96 9.04 2.41 3.20
CA LEU A 96 8.06 1.56 3.87
C LEU A 96 8.60 0.13 3.97
N HIS A 97 7.76 -0.90 3.86
CA HIS A 97 8.19 -2.29 3.94
C HIS A 97 8.51 -2.86 2.55
N ALA A 98 9.71 -3.44 2.38
CA ALA A 98 10.12 -4.05 1.10
C ALA A 98 9.14 -5.12 0.60
N GLY A 99 8.54 -5.90 1.51
CA GLY A 99 7.51 -6.89 1.17
C GLY A 99 6.24 -6.32 0.52
N MET A 100 6.10 -5.00 0.38
CA MET A 100 5.04 -4.38 -0.43
C MET A 100 5.34 -4.46 -1.93
N GLY A 101 6.59 -4.72 -2.30
CA GLY A 101 7.05 -4.76 -3.69
C GLY A 101 7.35 -3.38 -4.28
N ALA A 102 8.16 -3.38 -5.33
CA ALA A 102 8.59 -2.16 -6.00
C ALA A 102 7.42 -1.33 -6.54
N ASP A 103 6.41 -2.00 -7.10
CA ASP A 103 5.25 -1.35 -7.72
C ASP A 103 4.43 -0.56 -6.69
N ALA A 104 4.13 -1.16 -5.53
CA ALA A 104 3.37 -0.48 -4.49
C ALA A 104 4.16 0.68 -3.86
N LEU A 105 5.46 0.50 -3.61
CA LEU A 105 6.33 1.54 -3.07
C LEU A 105 6.45 2.73 -4.04
N THR A 106 6.69 2.44 -5.31
CA THR A 106 6.81 3.46 -6.36
C THR A 106 5.47 4.13 -6.63
N GLY A 107 4.40 3.36 -6.76
CA GLY A 107 3.05 3.87 -6.98
C GLY A 107 2.60 4.79 -5.84
N PHE A 108 2.90 4.44 -4.60
CA PHE A 108 2.59 5.30 -3.45
C PHE A 108 3.36 6.63 -3.50
N ALA A 109 4.66 6.60 -3.77
CA ALA A 109 5.46 7.81 -3.89
C ALA A 109 4.97 8.70 -5.06
N LEU A 110 4.67 8.10 -6.21
CA LEU A 110 4.15 8.82 -7.37
C LEU A 110 2.76 9.42 -7.13
N SER A 111 1.89 8.76 -6.38
CA SER A 111 0.57 9.29 -6.04
C SER A 111 0.62 10.58 -5.23
N LYS A 112 1.74 10.84 -4.56
CA LYS A 112 1.98 12.05 -3.74
C LYS A 112 2.88 13.06 -4.42
N ALA A 113 3.59 12.67 -5.47
CA ALA A 113 4.51 13.53 -6.19
C ALA A 113 3.76 14.60 -7.00
N LYS A 114 4.36 15.79 -7.09
CA LYS A 114 3.88 16.91 -7.90
C LYS A 114 4.94 17.35 -8.90
N LYS A 115 4.55 18.12 -9.89
CA LYS A 115 5.49 18.68 -10.86
C LYS A 115 6.58 19.49 -10.14
N GLY A 116 7.82 19.18 -10.46
CA GLY A 116 9.01 19.81 -9.86
C GLY A 116 9.62 19.01 -8.71
N ASP A 117 8.93 18.00 -8.18
CA ASP A 117 9.52 17.10 -7.17
C ASP A 117 10.62 16.23 -7.76
N THR A 118 11.54 15.82 -6.90
CA THR A 118 12.60 14.86 -7.23
C THR A 118 12.30 13.54 -6.54
N LEU A 119 12.33 12.44 -7.29
CA LEU A 119 12.23 11.09 -6.72
C LEU A 119 13.64 10.50 -6.56
N LEU A 120 14.00 10.17 -5.33
CA LEU A 120 15.21 9.43 -4.99
C LEU A 120 14.83 7.98 -4.72
N VAL A 121 15.12 7.10 -5.70
CA VAL A 121 14.75 5.68 -5.66
C VAL A 121 15.85 4.89 -4.97
N MET A 122 15.55 4.27 -3.84
CA MET A 122 16.46 3.48 -3.02
C MET A 122 15.84 2.10 -2.71
N LEU A 123 15.46 1.41 -3.78
CA LEU A 123 14.90 0.05 -3.66
C LEU A 123 16.02 -0.95 -3.37
N GLU A 124 15.71 -1.93 -2.55
CA GLU A 124 16.56 -3.08 -2.31
C GLU A 124 16.74 -3.88 -3.61
N PRO A 125 17.96 -4.46 -3.88
CA PRO A 125 18.25 -5.16 -5.14
C PRO A 125 17.24 -6.28 -5.47
N GLU A 126 16.72 -6.95 -4.45
CA GLU A 126 15.74 -8.02 -4.57
C GLU A 126 14.45 -7.52 -5.22
N LEU A 127 14.05 -6.29 -4.94
CA LEU A 127 12.86 -5.67 -5.52
C LEU A 127 13.01 -5.31 -7.01
N LEU A 128 14.25 -5.29 -7.51
CA LEU A 128 14.55 -4.98 -8.90
C LEU A 128 14.67 -6.23 -9.78
N THR A 129 14.88 -7.40 -9.15
CA THR A 129 15.15 -8.66 -9.86
C THR A 129 13.97 -9.62 -9.83
N ASP A 130 13.07 -9.50 -8.87
CA ASP A 130 11.97 -10.44 -8.65
C ASP A 130 10.66 -9.89 -9.24
N SER A 131 10.46 -10.16 -10.53
CA SER A 131 9.26 -9.74 -11.26
C SER A 131 8.00 -10.56 -10.89
N GLU A 132 8.16 -11.66 -10.14
CA GLU A 132 7.06 -12.57 -9.81
C GLU A 132 6.55 -12.41 -8.36
N MET A 133 7.26 -11.68 -7.51
CA MET A 133 6.76 -11.40 -6.18
C MET A 133 5.66 -10.35 -6.25
N GLU A 134 4.48 -10.77 -6.70
CA GLU A 134 3.26 -10.03 -6.42
C GLU A 134 3.18 -9.88 -4.92
N ALA A 135 3.56 -8.74 -4.45
CA ALA A 135 3.65 -8.47 -3.04
C ALA A 135 2.25 -8.48 -2.45
N ALA A 136 1.83 -9.62 -1.93
CA ALA A 136 0.54 -9.75 -1.23
C ALA A 136 0.36 -8.65 -0.18
N LEU A 137 1.46 -8.22 0.44
CA LEU A 137 1.49 -7.10 1.36
C LEU A 137 1.19 -5.76 0.66
N GLY A 138 1.66 -5.55 -0.57
CA GLY A 138 1.37 -4.36 -1.37
C GLY A 138 -0.11 -4.26 -1.72
N VAL A 139 -0.73 -5.38 -2.10
CA VAL A 139 -2.18 -5.44 -2.35
C VAL A 139 -2.96 -5.12 -1.08
N GLN A 140 -2.59 -5.72 0.05
CA GLN A 140 -3.22 -5.44 1.34
C GLN A 140 -3.05 -3.97 1.75
N PHE A 141 -1.87 -3.41 1.55
CA PHE A 141 -1.56 -2.02 1.85
C PHE A 141 -2.40 -1.06 0.99
N SER A 142 -2.46 -1.26 -0.33
CA SER A 142 -3.26 -0.42 -1.23
C SER A 142 -4.74 -0.40 -0.84
N HIS A 143 -5.28 -1.55 -0.42
CA HIS A 143 -6.64 -1.64 0.11
C HIS A 143 -6.78 -0.96 1.47
N ALA A 144 -5.78 -1.07 2.35
CA ALA A 144 -5.82 -0.47 3.68
C ALA A 144 -5.81 1.06 3.64
N ILE A 145 -5.05 1.66 2.72
CA ILE A 145 -5.00 3.12 2.54
C ILE A 145 -6.10 3.66 1.62
N GLY A 146 -6.81 2.78 0.90
CA GLY A 146 -7.88 3.17 -0.03
C GLY A 146 -7.39 3.62 -1.41
N GLU A 147 -6.11 3.51 -1.70
CA GLU A 147 -5.48 3.96 -2.95
C GLU A 147 -5.16 2.74 -3.84
N ARG A 148 -6.18 2.13 -4.44
CA ARG A 148 -6.03 0.93 -5.30
C ARG A 148 -5.22 1.19 -6.57
N GLU A 149 -5.16 2.42 -7.02
CA GLU A 149 -4.44 2.85 -8.22
C GLU A 149 -2.93 2.73 -8.08
N ILE A 150 -2.41 2.65 -6.86
CA ILE A 150 -0.98 2.43 -6.56
C ILE A 150 -0.42 1.20 -7.28
N LEU A 151 -1.22 0.14 -7.43
CA LEU A 151 -0.82 -1.11 -8.10
C LEU A 151 -0.88 -1.03 -9.63
N ASN A 152 -1.46 0.02 -10.20
CA ASN A 152 -1.68 0.19 -11.63
C ASN A 152 -0.77 1.26 -12.25
N TRP A 153 0.36 1.57 -11.64
CA TRP A 153 1.25 2.62 -12.13
C TRP A 153 1.76 2.39 -13.57
N ASN A 154 1.75 1.16 -14.06
CA ASN A 154 2.05 0.83 -15.47
C ASN A 154 1.14 1.56 -16.48
N GLY A 155 0.00 2.11 -16.03
CA GLY A 155 -0.84 3.00 -16.83
C GLY A 155 -0.43 4.47 -16.78
N ALA A 156 0.35 4.89 -15.78
CA ALA A 156 0.73 6.30 -15.59
C ALA A 156 1.93 6.72 -16.45
N THR A 157 2.70 5.78 -17.00
CA THR A 157 3.84 6.08 -17.89
C THR A 157 3.44 6.75 -19.21
N SER A 158 2.15 6.73 -19.56
CA SER A 158 1.66 7.42 -20.76
C SER A 158 1.43 8.93 -20.58
N SER A 159 1.54 9.45 -19.35
CA SER A 159 1.27 10.86 -19.04
C SER A 159 2.50 11.69 -18.65
N PHE A 160 3.65 11.06 -18.48
CA PHE A 160 4.91 11.78 -18.32
C PHE A 160 5.50 12.08 -19.70
N HIS A 161 5.06 13.16 -20.33
CA HIS A 161 5.85 13.83 -21.36
C HIS A 161 7.01 14.55 -20.67
N LEU A 162 8.22 14.01 -20.84
CA LEU A 162 9.47 14.67 -20.54
C LEU A 162 9.64 15.96 -21.36
#